data_14bf916a70584e92f8a5797bb300095f
#
_entry.id   14bf916a70584e92f8a5797bb300095f
#
_cell.length_a   1.000
_cell.length_b   1.000
_cell.length_c   1.000
_cell.angle_alpha   90.00
_cell.angle_beta   90.00
_cell.angle_gamma   90.00
#
_symmetry.space_group_name_H-M   'P 1'
#
loop_
_entity.id
_entity.type
_entity.pdbx_description
1 polymer ?
#
loop_
_entity_poly.entity_id
_entity_poly.type
_entity_poly.pdbx_seq_one_letter_code
_entity_poly.pdbx_strand_id
1 'polypeptide(L)'
;MIFNQFILWLISIPLILASGTIHRFDWNVSYVMANPDGIHPRRMIGINNQWPNPTIRIKKNDRVIINLTNELPDKNVSLHFHGLFQRGYNDQDGPAFVTQCPISPGVTFTYDFNVTDQSGTYWYHSHMGSQYGDGLRGLFIIEYDNDDEYNKEFPYDYDEDVTLSVGDH
;
A
#
# COMPACT_ATOMS: atom_id res chain seq x y z
N MET A 1 -37.02 -58.08 -4.38
CA MET A 1 -35.74 -57.39 -4.73
C MET A 1 -36.05 -55.94 -4.87
N ILE A 2 -35.71 -55.12 -3.86
CA ILE A 2 -35.97 -53.70 -3.84
C ILE A 2 -34.64 -53.01 -4.14
N PHE A 3 -34.52 -52.39 -5.31
CA PHE A 3 -33.36 -51.59 -5.70
C PHE A 3 -33.46 -50.21 -5.02
N ASN A 4 -32.57 -49.96 -4.07
CA ASN A 4 -32.42 -48.67 -3.44
C ASN A 4 -31.55 -47.77 -4.35
N GLN A 5 -32.16 -46.80 -5.03
CA GLN A 5 -31.43 -45.78 -5.79
C GLN A 5 -30.96 -44.71 -4.82
N PHE A 6 -29.67 -44.69 -4.53
CA PHE A 6 -29.03 -43.53 -3.88
C PHE A 6 -28.83 -42.44 -4.91
N ILE A 7 -29.63 -41.36 -4.78
CA ILE A 7 -29.41 -40.12 -5.54
C ILE A 7 -28.34 -39.32 -4.83
N LEU A 8 -27.13 -39.29 -5.42
CA LEU A 8 -26.06 -38.38 -4.97
C LEU A 8 -26.41 -36.96 -5.45
N TRP A 9 -26.79 -36.09 -4.50
CA TRP A 9 -26.86 -34.64 -4.74
C TRP A 9 -25.44 -34.07 -4.74
N LEU A 10 -24.89 -33.76 -5.93
CA LEU A 10 -23.70 -32.95 -6.08
C LEU A 10 -24.08 -31.51 -5.75
N ILE A 11 -23.77 -31.08 -4.52
CA ILE A 11 -23.87 -29.68 -4.14
C ILE A 11 -22.68 -28.95 -4.82
N SER A 12 -22.95 -28.27 -5.94
CA SER A 12 -22.00 -27.33 -6.51
C SER A 12 -21.95 -26.11 -5.61
N ILE A 13 -20.95 -26.03 -4.75
CA ILE A 13 -20.64 -24.82 -4.00
C ILE A 13 -20.08 -23.83 -5.03
N PRO A 14 -20.73 -22.70 -5.31
CA PRO A 14 -20.13 -21.68 -6.14
C PRO A 14 -18.86 -21.18 -5.43
N LEU A 15 -17.70 -21.40 -6.03
CA LEU A 15 -16.45 -20.80 -5.60
C LEU A 15 -16.56 -19.32 -5.95
N ILE A 16 -17.02 -18.51 -5.00
CA ILE A 16 -16.97 -17.04 -5.12
C ILE A 16 -15.50 -16.69 -4.95
N LEU A 17 -14.79 -16.60 -6.07
CA LEU A 17 -13.49 -15.95 -6.11
C LEU A 17 -13.75 -14.48 -5.85
N ALA A 18 -13.43 -14.02 -4.66
CA ALA A 18 -13.30 -12.59 -4.41
C ALA A 18 -12.18 -12.09 -5.32
N SER A 19 -12.55 -11.53 -6.47
CA SER A 19 -11.59 -11.03 -7.46
C SER A 19 -11.29 -9.56 -7.18
N GLY A 20 -10.40 -9.32 -6.21
CA GLY A 20 -9.78 -8.00 -6.10
C GLY A 20 -8.88 -7.72 -7.33
N THR A 21 -8.74 -6.46 -7.67
CA THR A 21 -7.83 -6.01 -8.72
C THR A 21 -6.37 -6.17 -8.24
N ILE A 22 -5.46 -6.51 -9.14
CA ILE A 22 -4.02 -6.53 -8.83
C ILE A 22 -3.40 -5.21 -9.30
N HIS A 23 -2.89 -4.44 -8.36
CA HIS A 23 -2.15 -3.21 -8.61
C HIS A 23 -0.65 -3.48 -8.53
N ARG A 24 0.09 -3.12 -9.59
CA ARG A 24 1.54 -3.32 -9.67
C ARG A 24 2.23 -1.97 -9.80
N PHE A 25 3.26 -1.79 -8.98
CA PHE A 25 4.07 -0.58 -8.95
C PHE A 25 5.55 -0.95 -9.05
N ASP A 26 6.27 -0.30 -9.95
CA ASP A 26 7.73 -0.37 -10.04
C ASP A 26 8.27 0.98 -9.55
N TRP A 27 8.91 0.97 -8.38
CA TRP A 27 9.35 2.14 -7.65
C TRP A 27 10.86 2.15 -7.48
N ASN A 28 11.47 3.25 -7.93
CA ASN A 28 12.88 3.54 -7.72
C ASN A 28 13.01 4.64 -6.67
N VAL A 29 13.62 4.32 -5.54
CA VAL A 29 13.86 5.28 -4.46
C VAL A 29 15.19 5.96 -4.68
N SER A 30 15.19 7.28 -4.85
CA SER A 30 16.39 8.06 -5.13
C SER A 30 16.36 9.44 -4.48
N TYR A 31 17.51 10.13 -4.46
CA TYR A 31 17.52 11.55 -4.09
C TYR A 31 16.93 12.41 -5.21
N VAL A 32 16.06 13.34 -4.82
CA VAL A 32 15.44 14.33 -5.70
C VAL A 32 15.60 15.73 -5.12
N MET A 33 15.64 16.74 -5.98
CA MET A 33 15.53 18.14 -5.54
C MET A 33 14.06 18.54 -5.56
N ALA A 34 13.53 18.95 -4.40
CA ALA A 34 12.16 19.41 -4.26
C ALA A 34 12.09 20.67 -3.40
N ASN A 35 10.98 21.34 -3.45
CA ASN A 35 10.73 22.58 -2.71
C ASN A 35 9.50 22.42 -1.80
N PRO A 36 9.63 21.73 -0.65
CA PRO A 36 8.49 21.40 0.20
C PRO A 36 7.84 22.60 0.86
N ASP A 37 8.59 23.67 1.13
CA ASP A 37 8.09 24.92 1.73
C ASP A 37 7.68 25.99 0.67
N GLY A 38 7.87 25.67 -0.62
CA GLY A 38 7.61 26.58 -1.72
C GLY A 38 8.68 27.69 -1.89
N ILE A 39 9.71 27.74 -1.04
CA ILE A 39 10.71 28.82 -1.00
C ILE A 39 12.12 28.29 -1.26
N HIS A 40 12.52 27.23 -0.56
CA HIS A 40 13.89 26.73 -0.58
C HIS A 40 13.98 25.30 -1.12
N PRO A 41 14.58 25.10 -2.31
CA PRO A 41 14.86 23.76 -2.80
C PRO A 41 15.82 23.02 -1.87
N ARG A 42 15.49 21.78 -1.55
CA ARG A 42 16.36 20.89 -0.76
C ARG A 42 16.38 19.49 -1.33
N ARG A 43 17.40 18.73 -0.96
CA ARG A 43 17.47 17.32 -1.30
C ARG A 43 16.47 16.53 -0.45
N MET A 44 15.57 15.83 -1.13
CA MET A 44 14.57 14.95 -0.56
C MET A 44 14.83 13.51 -1.02
N ILE A 45 14.14 12.55 -0.40
CA ILE A 45 14.07 11.17 -0.90
C ILE A 45 12.72 11.00 -1.60
N GLY A 46 12.79 10.71 -2.89
CA GLY A 46 11.62 10.56 -3.76
C GLY A 46 11.49 9.17 -4.35
N ILE A 47 10.36 8.93 -4.99
CA ILE A 47 10.06 7.72 -5.76
C ILE A 47 9.89 8.12 -7.22
N ASN A 48 10.56 7.39 -8.13
CA ASN A 48 10.49 7.62 -9.58
C ASN A 48 10.80 9.08 -9.96
N ASN A 49 11.85 9.64 -9.36
CA ASN A 49 12.34 11.01 -9.59
C ASN A 49 11.33 12.12 -9.27
N GLN A 50 10.34 11.85 -8.42
CA GLN A 50 9.36 12.86 -8.01
C GLN A 50 9.21 12.96 -6.48
N TRP A 51 8.80 14.13 -6.04
CA TRP A 51 8.29 14.43 -4.71
C TRP A 51 7.22 15.53 -4.85
N PRO A 52 6.04 15.45 -4.22
CA PRO A 52 5.56 14.37 -3.33
C PRO A 52 5.54 13.00 -4.00
N ASN A 53 5.69 11.96 -3.17
CA ASN A 53 5.70 10.58 -3.66
C ASN A 53 4.31 10.13 -4.14
N PRO A 54 4.23 9.09 -5.01
CA PRO A 54 2.97 8.62 -5.56
C PRO A 54 1.96 8.24 -4.48
N THR A 55 0.70 8.62 -4.67
CA THR A 55 -0.41 8.12 -3.86
C THR A 55 -0.84 6.75 -4.39
N ILE A 56 -0.94 5.77 -3.49
CA ILE A 56 -1.63 4.51 -3.79
C ILE A 56 -3.11 4.72 -3.51
N ARG A 57 -3.97 4.41 -4.49
CA ARG A 57 -5.43 4.41 -4.34
C ARG A 57 -5.96 3.10 -4.90
N ILE A 58 -6.58 2.31 -4.04
CA ILE A 58 -7.06 0.96 -4.33
C ILE A 58 -8.40 0.73 -3.63
N LYS A 59 -9.04 -0.39 -3.93
CA LYS A 59 -10.23 -0.84 -3.19
C LYS A 59 -9.88 -1.91 -2.16
N LYS A 60 -10.74 -2.04 -1.19
CA LYS A 60 -10.76 -3.18 -0.26
C LYS A 60 -10.76 -4.49 -1.06
N ASN A 61 -10.04 -5.50 -0.58
CA ASN A 61 -9.80 -6.79 -1.24
C ASN A 61 -8.88 -6.77 -2.47
N ASP A 62 -8.34 -5.63 -2.87
CA ASP A 62 -7.32 -5.57 -3.91
C ASP A 62 -5.98 -6.13 -3.43
N ARG A 63 -5.17 -6.57 -4.38
CA ARG A 63 -3.79 -7.01 -4.16
C ARG A 63 -2.81 -5.95 -4.62
N VAL A 64 -1.83 -5.66 -3.77
CA VAL A 64 -0.77 -4.69 -4.04
C VAL A 64 0.54 -5.43 -4.22
N ILE A 65 1.24 -5.13 -5.31
CA ILE A 65 2.59 -5.62 -5.59
C ILE A 65 3.47 -4.41 -5.89
N ILE A 66 4.50 -4.20 -5.05
CA ILE A 66 5.45 -3.09 -5.21
C ILE A 66 6.86 -3.66 -5.35
N ASN A 67 7.44 -3.52 -6.51
CA ASN A 67 8.86 -3.77 -6.73
C ASN A 67 9.62 -2.50 -6.37
N LEU A 68 10.22 -2.46 -5.17
CA LEU A 68 10.97 -1.32 -4.68
C LEU A 68 12.46 -1.52 -4.90
N THR A 69 13.05 -0.73 -5.79
CA THR A 69 14.50 -0.67 -6.02
C THR A 69 15.11 0.49 -5.25
N ASN A 70 16.11 0.20 -4.43
CA ASN A 70 16.86 1.21 -3.72
C ASN A 70 17.99 1.77 -4.57
N GLU A 71 17.81 2.96 -5.11
CA GLU A 71 18.84 3.70 -5.89
C GLU A 71 19.58 4.75 -5.05
N LEU A 72 19.37 4.79 -3.72
CA LEU A 72 20.19 5.62 -2.85
C LEU A 72 21.62 5.04 -2.82
N PRO A 73 22.67 5.85 -3.04
CA PRO A 73 24.03 5.33 -3.15
C PRO A 73 24.64 4.91 -1.80
N ASP A 74 24.09 5.43 -0.71
CA ASP A 74 24.74 5.45 0.61
C ASP A 74 23.85 4.98 1.76
N LYS A 75 22.59 4.64 1.51
CA LYS A 75 21.63 4.30 2.57
C LYS A 75 20.76 3.10 2.23
N ASN A 76 20.50 2.26 3.21
CA ASN A 76 19.49 1.23 3.13
C ASN A 76 18.09 1.85 3.23
N VAL A 77 17.09 1.13 2.72
CA VAL A 77 15.67 1.53 2.73
C VAL A 77 14.82 0.39 3.27
N SER A 78 13.69 0.68 3.84
CA SER A 78 12.55 -0.21 3.97
C SER A 78 11.27 0.61 3.89
N LEU A 79 10.16 0.02 3.48
CA LEU A 79 8.90 0.72 3.35
C LEU A 79 7.86 0.07 4.25
N HIS A 80 7.35 0.82 5.22
CA HIS A 80 6.27 0.39 6.11
C HIS A 80 4.94 0.95 5.64
N PHE A 81 3.91 0.14 5.71
CA PHE A 81 2.53 0.50 5.36
C PHE A 81 1.75 0.78 6.64
N HIS A 82 1.83 2.03 7.09
CA HIS A 82 1.39 2.43 8.41
C HIS A 82 -0.14 2.37 8.57
N GLY A 83 -0.58 1.60 9.56
CA GLY A 83 -1.99 1.40 9.88
C GLY A 83 -2.64 0.21 9.17
N LEU A 84 -1.96 -0.44 8.22
CA LEU A 84 -2.47 -1.63 7.60
C LEU A 84 -2.35 -2.84 8.55
N PHE A 85 -3.37 -3.68 8.60
CA PHE A 85 -3.38 -4.85 9.50
C PHE A 85 -2.42 -5.95 9.08
N GLN A 86 -2.05 -6.03 7.82
CA GLN A 86 -1.14 -7.04 7.23
C GLN A 86 -1.48 -8.49 7.69
N ARG A 87 -2.78 -8.82 7.81
CA ARG A 87 -3.25 -10.13 8.27
C ARG A 87 -2.84 -11.21 7.28
N GLY A 88 -2.00 -12.14 7.73
CA GLY A 88 -1.45 -13.20 6.89
C GLY A 88 -0.27 -12.76 6.03
N TYR A 89 0.14 -11.48 6.12
CA TYR A 89 1.25 -10.86 5.37
C TYR A 89 2.21 -10.10 6.29
N ASN A 90 2.46 -10.61 7.49
CA ASN A 90 3.27 -9.92 8.50
C ASN A 90 4.70 -9.63 8.02
N ASP A 91 5.24 -10.45 7.13
CA ASP A 91 6.54 -10.28 6.47
C ASP A 91 6.55 -9.14 5.44
N GLN A 92 5.38 -8.59 5.09
CA GLN A 92 5.21 -7.48 4.16
C GLN A 92 4.96 -6.14 4.85
N ASP A 93 4.95 -6.11 6.19
CA ASP A 93 4.67 -4.89 6.98
C ASP A 93 5.78 -3.84 6.85
N GLY A 94 7.03 -4.26 6.65
CA GLY A 94 8.12 -3.40 6.23
C GLY A 94 9.09 -2.85 7.28
N PRO A 95 8.83 -2.85 8.61
CA PRO A 95 9.81 -2.38 9.59
C PRO A 95 11.12 -3.17 9.51
N ALA A 96 12.21 -2.47 9.18
CA ALA A 96 13.54 -3.06 9.10
C ALA A 96 13.96 -3.64 10.45
N PHE A 97 14.63 -4.80 10.42
CA PHE A 97 15.08 -5.58 11.58
C PHE A 97 13.96 -6.19 12.44
N VAL A 98 12.69 -6.03 12.03
CA VAL A 98 11.53 -6.63 12.69
C VAL A 98 10.87 -7.63 11.76
N THR A 99 10.33 -7.18 10.63
CA THR A 99 9.62 -8.03 9.67
C THR A 99 10.43 -8.33 8.41
N GLN A 100 11.47 -7.56 8.15
CA GLN A 100 12.38 -7.76 7.00
C GLN A 100 13.79 -7.25 7.28
N CYS A 101 14.74 -7.66 6.44
CA CYS A 101 16.04 -7.01 6.35
C CYS A 101 15.93 -5.68 5.59
N PRO A 102 16.78 -4.68 5.89
CA PRO A 102 16.86 -3.48 5.09
C PRO A 102 17.25 -3.78 3.64
N ILE A 103 16.70 -3.00 2.71
CA ILE A 103 17.02 -3.08 1.28
C ILE A 103 18.28 -2.26 1.01
N SER A 104 19.37 -2.93 0.67
CA SER A 104 20.65 -2.28 0.39
C SER A 104 20.65 -1.51 -0.92
N PRO A 105 21.57 -0.56 -1.14
CA PRO A 105 21.75 0.12 -2.42
C PRO A 105 21.86 -0.84 -3.60
N GLY A 106 21.13 -0.56 -4.68
CA GLY A 106 21.07 -1.36 -5.89
C GLY A 106 20.20 -2.64 -5.80
N VAL A 107 19.59 -2.92 -4.64
CA VAL A 107 18.75 -4.11 -4.43
C VAL A 107 17.29 -3.76 -4.63
N THR A 108 16.54 -4.69 -5.24
CA THR A 108 15.06 -4.64 -5.34
C THR A 108 14.44 -5.62 -4.34
N PHE A 109 13.45 -5.16 -3.62
CA PHE A 109 12.56 -5.98 -2.77
C PHE A 109 11.13 -5.88 -3.29
N THR A 110 10.41 -6.99 -3.27
CA THR A 110 9.01 -7.02 -3.69
C THR A 110 8.11 -7.14 -2.47
N TYR A 111 7.28 -6.13 -2.23
CA TYR A 111 6.14 -6.22 -1.33
C TYR A 111 4.95 -6.79 -2.09
N ASP A 112 4.26 -7.78 -1.51
CA ASP A 112 3.15 -8.46 -2.15
C ASP A 112 2.11 -8.89 -1.12
N PHE A 113 1.00 -8.17 -1.03
CA PHE A 113 -0.04 -8.41 -0.02
C PHE A 113 -1.43 -8.06 -0.52
N ASN A 114 -2.44 -8.68 0.07
CA ASN A 114 -3.84 -8.31 -0.14
C ASN A 114 -4.29 -7.35 0.96
N VAL A 115 -5.07 -6.36 0.57
CA VAL A 115 -5.67 -5.40 1.51
C VAL A 115 -7.08 -5.88 1.86
N THR A 116 -7.18 -6.61 2.98
CA THR A 116 -8.44 -7.17 3.46
C THR A 116 -8.93 -6.42 4.69
N ASP A 117 -10.26 -6.38 4.87
CA ASP A 117 -10.92 -5.91 6.10
C ASP A 117 -10.62 -4.46 6.52
N GLN A 118 -10.12 -3.62 5.62
CA GLN A 118 -9.83 -2.22 5.87
C GLN A 118 -10.28 -1.32 4.73
N SER A 119 -10.75 -0.13 5.07
CA SER A 119 -10.95 1.03 4.19
C SER A 119 -10.55 2.28 4.95
N GLY A 120 -10.27 3.37 4.24
CA GLY A 120 -9.88 4.64 4.81
C GLY A 120 -8.56 5.20 4.26
N THR A 121 -8.07 6.25 4.92
CA THR A 121 -6.86 6.96 4.53
C THR A 121 -5.70 6.56 5.43
N TYR A 122 -4.71 5.95 4.83
CA TYR A 122 -3.46 5.49 5.45
C TYR A 122 -2.28 6.12 4.74
N TRP A 123 -1.06 5.74 5.12
CA TRP A 123 0.16 6.21 4.49
C TRP A 123 1.24 5.13 4.48
N TYR A 124 2.19 5.26 3.59
CA TYR A 124 3.42 4.46 3.60
C TYR A 124 4.62 5.38 3.84
N HIS A 125 5.65 4.85 4.46
CA HIS A 125 6.86 5.62 4.72
C HIS A 125 8.08 4.73 4.94
N SER A 126 9.26 5.30 4.79
CA SER A 126 10.49 4.62 5.18
C SER A 126 10.50 4.31 6.67
N HIS A 127 10.93 3.11 7.02
CA HIS A 127 11.18 2.70 8.39
C HIS A 127 12.68 2.51 8.68
N MET A 128 13.51 3.36 8.03
CA MET A 128 14.96 3.42 8.20
C MET A 128 15.37 4.80 8.72
N GLY A 129 15.70 4.89 10.02
CA GLY A 129 16.06 6.15 10.67
C GLY A 129 15.00 7.22 10.48
N SER A 130 15.41 8.43 10.06
CA SER A 130 14.55 9.59 9.84
C SER A 130 14.18 9.82 8.36
N GLN A 131 14.34 8.84 7.48
CA GLN A 131 14.14 9.02 6.04
C GLN A 131 12.72 9.48 5.65
N TYR A 132 11.70 9.17 6.46
CA TYR A 132 10.35 9.68 6.22
C TYR A 132 10.28 11.21 6.41
N GLY A 133 11.04 11.77 7.34
CA GLY A 133 11.23 13.21 7.51
C GLY A 133 11.98 13.84 6.33
N ASP A 134 12.89 13.08 5.70
CA ASP A 134 13.59 13.48 4.46
C ASP A 134 12.73 13.27 3.19
N GLY A 135 11.46 12.91 3.33
CA GLY A 135 10.50 12.89 2.25
C GLY A 135 10.01 11.52 1.79
N LEU A 136 10.63 10.40 2.20
CA LEU A 136 10.18 9.07 1.76
C LEU A 136 8.90 8.65 2.50
N ARG A 137 7.80 9.23 2.07
CA ARG A 137 6.44 8.96 2.56
C ARG A 137 5.41 9.29 1.48
N GLY A 138 4.25 8.65 1.52
CA GLY A 138 3.15 8.91 0.60
C GLY A 138 1.83 8.36 1.13
N LEU A 139 0.75 8.73 0.48
CA LEU A 139 -0.60 8.34 0.90
C LEU A 139 -0.94 6.94 0.40
N PHE A 140 -1.71 6.21 1.21
CA PHE A 140 -2.27 4.92 0.87
C PHE A 140 -3.76 4.95 1.19
N ILE A 141 -4.60 5.03 0.15
CA ILE A 141 -6.04 5.20 0.27
C ILE A 141 -6.71 3.90 -0.16
N ILE A 142 -7.55 3.37 0.74
CA ILE A 142 -8.32 2.16 0.51
C ILE A 142 -9.79 2.55 0.43
N GLU A 143 -10.34 2.50 -0.76
CA GLU A 143 -11.75 2.77 -1.00
C GLU A 143 -12.62 1.59 -0.59
N TYR A 144 -13.88 1.86 -0.28
CA TYR A 144 -14.87 0.82 -0.01
C TYR A 144 -15.15 -0.02 -1.25
N ASP A 145 -15.57 -1.26 -1.04
CA ASP A 145 -15.91 -2.19 -2.14
C ASP A 145 -17.19 -1.75 -2.86
N ASN A 146 -18.09 -1.12 -2.14
CA ASN A 146 -19.40 -0.72 -2.66
C ASN A 146 -19.93 0.54 -1.98
N ASP A 147 -20.81 1.23 -2.67
CA ASP A 147 -21.42 2.48 -2.22
C ASP A 147 -22.31 2.29 -0.97
N ASP A 148 -22.89 1.12 -0.78
CA ASP A 148 -23.73 0.84 0.39
C ASP A 148 -22.94 0.81 1.70
N GLU A 149 -21.72 0.26 1.68
CA GLU A 149 -20.82 0.25 2.83
C GLU A 149 -20.34 1.67 3.11
N TYR A 150 -19.96 2.41 2.07
CA TYR A 150 -19.53 3.79 2.14
C TYR A 150 -20.62 4.70 2.71
N ASN A 151 -21.84 4.65 2.16
CA ASN A 151 -22.95 5.52 2.55
C ASN A 151 -23.45 5.29 3.98
N LYS A 152 -23.20 4.12 4.58
CA LYS A 152 -23.49 3.87 6.01
C LYS A 152 -22.56 4.64 6.93
N GLU A 153 -21.29 4.79 6.54
CA GLU A 153 -20.27 5.45 7.37
C GLU A 153 -20.23 6.96 7.11
N PHE A 154 -20.46 7.36 5.85
CA PHE A 154 -20.43 8.76 5.40
C PHE A 154 -21.75 9.15 4.72
N PRO A 155 -22.80 9.45 5.49
CA PRO A 155 -24.13 9.74 4.95
C PRO A 155 -24.26 11.17 4.39
N TYR A 156 -23.17 11.78 3.96
CA TYR A 156 -23.15 13.15 3.44
C TYR A 156 -22.76 13.15 1.97
N ASP A 157 -23.49 13.92 1.16
CA ASP A 157 -23.09 14.21 -0.21
C ASP A 157 -21.95 15.22 -0.24
N TYR A 158 -20.96 15.00 -1.12
CA TYR A 158 -19.87 15.93 -1.37
C TYR A 158 -19.47 15.87 -2.85
N ASP A 159 -18.95 16.98 -3.36
CA ASP A 159 -18.56 17.12 -4.77
C ASP A 159 -17.12 16.70 -5.04
N GLU A 160 -16.25 16.76 -4.02
CA GLU A 160 -14.81 16.53 -4.16
C GLU A 160 -14.20 15.92 -2.89
N ASP A 161 -13.24 15.00 -3.08
CA ASP A 161 -12.41 14.41 -2.02
C ASP A 161 -11.00 14.98 -2.09
N VAL A 162 -10.60 15.74 -1.07
CA VAL A 162 -9.26 16.34 -0.97
C VAL A 162 -8.48 15.71 0.16
N THR A 163 -7.38 15.03 -0.17
CA THR A 163 -6.49 14.43 0.82
C THR A 163 -5.31 15.36 1.12
N LEU A 164 -5.13 15.68 2.40
CA LEU A 164 -4.04 16.53 2.89
C LEU A 164 -3.05 15.71 3.71
N SER A 165 -1.75 15.95 3.47
CA SER A 165 -0.67 15.42 4.30
C SER A 165 0.10 16.59 4.91
N VAL A 166 0.18 16.63 6.23
CA VAL A 166 0.91 17.68 6.97
C VAL A 166 2.14 17.04 7.63
N GLY A 167 3.27 17.73 7.59
CA GLY A 167 4.49 17.27 8.21
C GLY A 167 5.60 18.31 8.17
N ASP A 168 6.59 18.14 9.05
CA ASP A 168 7.80 18.96 9.07
C ASP A 168 8.78 18.53 7.98
N HIS A 169 9.55 19.51 7.45
CA HIS A 169 10.53 19.32 6.38
C HIS A 169 11.85 20.05 6.67
#